data_cdf336613b795073c6939d73a52687c4
#
_entry.id   cdf336613b795073c6939d73a52687c4
#
_cell.length_a   1.000
_cell.length_b   1.000
_cell.length_c   1.000
_cell.angle_alpha   90.00
_cell.angle_beta   90.00
_cell.angle_gamma   90.00
#
_symmetry.space_group_name_H-M   'P 1'
#
loop_
_entity.id
_entity.type
_entity.pdbx_description
1 polymer ?
#
loop_
_entity_poly.entity_id
_entity_poly.type
_entity_poly.pdbx_seq_one_letter_code
_entity_poly.pdbx_strand_id
1 'polypeptide(L)'
;ELRDREIIGAQRVLWGSDYPHSEGSLGFTTEALRAAFGGKPEAQARAMIETNAAAFFGFDLDALRPVADLVGPSPDEVAQPLDPAEYPTASTCNAFDTEQVMRSW
;
A
#
# COMPACT_ATOMS: atom_id res chain seq x y z
N GLU A 1 7.81 -0.16 -8.91
CA GLU A 1 6.66 0.75 -9.13
C GLU A 1 6.69 1.98 -8.19
N LEU A 2 6.88 1.81 -6.90
CA LEU A 2 7.00 2.97 -5.99
C LEU A 2 8.23 3.84 -6.25
N ARG A 3 9.25 3.28 -6.87
CA ARG A 3 10.44 3.97 -7.32
C ARG A 3 10.14 5.02 -8.39
N ASP A 4 9.16 4.74 -9.23
CA ASP A 4 8.79 5.59 -10.36
C ASP A 4 7.83 6.72 -9.94
N ARG A 5 7.34 6.71 -8.68
CA ARG A 5 6.42 7.74 -8.16
C ARG A 5 6.99 9.16 -8.23
N GLU A 6 8.31 9.30 -8.14
CA GLU A 6 8.97 10.61 -8.25
C GLU A 6 8.98 11.11 -9.70
N ILE A 7 9.02 10.18 -10.65
CA ILE A 7 8.99 10.48 -12.08
C ILE A 7 7.58 10.79 -12.56
N ILE A 8 6.61 9.92 -12.22
CA ILE A 8 5.22 10.05 -12.67
C ILE A 8 4.34 10.89 -11.74
N GLY A 9 4.81 11.13 -10.52
CA GLY A 9 4.09 11.87 -9.49
C GLY A 9 3.15 10.96 -8.65
N ALA A 10 3.22 11.10 -7.32
CA ALA A 10 2.43 10.29 -6.39
C ALA A 10 0.91 10.40 -6.64
N GLN A 11 0.45 11.53 -7.16
CA GLN A 11 -0.96 11.78 -7.48
C GLN A 11 -1.48 10.99 -8.68
N ARG A 12 -0.61 10.26 -9.40
CA ARG A 12 -0.97 9.44 -10.57
C ARG A 12 -0.84 7.95 -10.31
N VAL A 13 -0.47 7.57 -9.11
CA VAL A 13 -0.32 6.18 -8.70
C VAL A 13 -1.52 5.78 -7.84
N LEU A 14 -2.10 4.62 -8.13
CA LEU A 14 -3.14 4.01 -7.32
C LEU A 14 -2.61 2.67 -6.83
N TRP A 15 -2.73 2.44 -5.52
CA TRP A 15 -2.46 1.11 -4.97
C TRP A 15 -3.62 0.16 -5.25
N GLY A 16 -3.31 -1.08 -5.51
CA GLY A 16 -4.28 -2.16 -5.68
C GLY A 16 -3.83 -3.43 -4.99
N SER A 17 -4.76 -4.19 -4.42
CA SER A 17 -4.51 -5.47 -3.75
C SER A 17 -4.22 -6.61 -4.70
N ASP A 18 -4.52 -6.42 -5.99
CA ASP A 18 -4.48 -7.46 -7.02
C ASP A 18 -5.34 -8.70 -6.70
N TYR A 19 -6.41 -8.49 -5.94
CA TYR A 19 -7.36 -9.56 -5.60
C TYR A 19 -8.16 -10.00 -6.85
N PRO A 20 -8.36 -11.29 -7.09
CA PRO A 20 -7.99 -12.48 -6.29
C PRO A 20 -6.72 -13.20 -6.77
N HIS A 21 -5.79 -12.47 -7.39
CA HIS A 21 -4.56 -13.03 -7.93
C HIS A 21 -3.65 -13.61 -6.84
N SER A 22 -2.92 -14.70 -7.14
CA SER A 22 -2.06 -15.37 -6.16
C SER A 22 -0.90 -14.49 -5.65
N GLU A 23 -0.45 -13.55 -6.46
CA GLU A 23 0.60 -12.56 -6.12
C GLU A 23 0.02 -11.31 -5.42
N GLY A 24 -1.28 -11.28 -5.21
CA GLY A 24 -1.97 -10.20 -4.51
C GLY A 24 -1.68 -10.18 -3.01
N SER A 25 -2.12 -9.11 -2.37
CA SER A 25 -1.87 -8.88 -0.94
C SER A 25 -2.87 -9.57 0.01
N LEU A 26 -3.78 -10.40 -0.50
CA LEU A 26 -4.82 -11.03 0.31
C LEU A 26 -4.23 -11.83 1.48
N GLY A 27 -4.72 -11.57 2.68
CA GLY A 27 -4.24 -12.20 3.91
C GLY A 27 -3.05 -11.48 4.56
N PHE A 28 -2.34 -10.61 3.80
CA PHE A 28 -1.16 -9.89 4.25
C PHE A 28 -1.19 -8.41 3.83
N THR A 29 -2.38 -7.85 3.68
CA THR A 29 -2.54 -6.48 3.14
C THR A 29 -1.89 -5.42 4.03
N THR A 30 -2.02 -5.54 5.34
CA THR A 30 -1.39 -4.59 6.28
C THR A 30 0.14 -4.64 6.18
N GLU A 31 0.71 -5.83 6.13
CA GLU A 31 2.15 -6.05 5.96
C GLU A 31 2.63 -5.51 4.60
N ALA A 32 1.88 -5.76 3.54
CA ALA A 32 2.20 -5.25 2.20
C ALA A 32 2.18 -3.71 2.16
N LEU A 33 1.21 -3.08 2.80
CA LEU A 33 1.15 -1.62 2.93
C LEU A 33 2.32 -1.08 3.76
N ARG A 34 2.66 -1.73 4.88
CA ARG A 34 3.83 -1.34 5.71
C ARG A 34 5.14 -1.49 4.94
N ALA A 35 5.31 -2.57 4.19
CA ALA A 35 6.50 -2.78 3.36
C ALA A 35 6.62 -1.71 2.26
N ALA A 36 5.51 -1.31 1.65
CA ALA A 36 5.48 -0.35 0.55
C ALA A 36 5.56 1.12 1.02
N PHE A 37 4.88 1.46 2.10
CA PHE A 37 4.63 2.85 2.51
C PHE A 37 5.22 3.21 3.88
N GLY A 38 5.65 2.25 4.69
CA GLY A 38 6.25 2.51 5.99
C GLY A 38 7.42 3.47 5.88
N GLY A 39 7.45 4.48 6.75
CA GLY A 39 8.48 5.53 6.74
C GLY A 39 8.36 6.55 5.59
N LYS A 40 7.35 6.45 4.73
CA LYS A 40 7.11 7.45 3.68
C LYS A 40 6.25 8.62 4.21
N PRO A 41 6.31 9.80 3.58
CA PRO A 41 5.44 10.91 3.95
C PRO A 41 3.96 10.49 3.90
N GLU A 42 3.22 10.72 4.99
CA GLU A 42 1.82 10.32 5.12
C GLU A 42 0.97 10.82 3.96
N ALA A 43 1.16 12.08 3.54
CA ALA A 43 0.41 12.66 2.44
C ALA A 43 0.58 11.90 1.12
N GLN A 44 1.78 11.38 0.85
CA GLN A 44 2.03 10.56 -0.35
C GLN A 44 1.39 9.17 -0.23
N ALA A 45 1.53 8.53 0.93
CA ALA A 45 0.92 7.22 1.18
C ALA A 45 -0.60 7.32 1.05
N ARG A 46 -1.22 8.31 1.69
CA ARG A 46 -2.65 8.57 1.62
C ARG A 46 -3.13 8.84 0.19
N ALA A 47 -2.38 9.63 -0.58
CA ALA A 47 -2.72 9.88 -1.97
C ALA A 47 -2.79 8.57 -2.78
N MET A 48 -1.76 7.73 -2.70
CA MET A 48 -1.66 6.50 -3.48
C MET A 48 -2.60 5.39 -3.02
N ILE A 49 -2.89 5.31 -1.71
CA ILE A 49 -3.76 4.27 -1.14
C ILE A 49 -5.25 4.65 -1.23
N GLU A 50 -5.59 5.92 -1.09
CA GLU A 50 -6.96 6.38 -0.84
C GLU A 50 -7.43 7.44 -1.84
N THR A 51 -6.85 8.66 -1.77
CA THR A 51 -7.50 9.83 -2.38
C THR A 51 -7.41 9.86 -3.91
N ASN A 52 -6.37 9.29 -4.52
CA ASN A 52 -6.26 9.20 -5.98
C ASN A 52 -7.34 8.29 -6.56
N ALA A 53 -7.57 7.12 -5.95
CA ALA A 53 -8.62 6.20 -6.38
C ALA A 53 -10.01 6.82 -6.19
N ALA A 54 -10.24 7.48 -5.06
CA ALA A 54 -11.50 8.17 -4.79
C ALA A 54 -11.78 9.26 -5.83
N ALA A 55 -10.80 10.07 -6.16
CA ALA A 55 -10.94 11.11 -7.18
C ALA A 55 -11.18 10.53 -8.58
N PHE A 56 -10.46 9.46 -8.94
CA PHE A 56 -10.56 8.85 -10.27
C PHE A 56 -11.86 8.10 -10.49
N PHE A 57 -12.30 7.32 -9.50
CA PHE A 57 -13.50 6.48 -9.61
C PHE A 57 -14.76 7.11 -9.02
N GLY A 58 -14.66 8.25 -8.36
CA GLY A 58 -15.82 8.93 -7.75
C GLY A 58 -16.29 8.28 -6.45
N PHE A 59 -15.40 7.66 -5.67
CA PHE A 59 -15.78 7.11 -4.37
C PHE A 59 -16.05 8.21 -3.34
N ASP A 60 -17.12 8.02 -2.57
CA ASP A 60 -17.45 8.86 -1.41
C ASP A 60 -16.66 8.38 -0.18
N LEU A 61 -15.57 9.09 0.13
CA LEU A 61 -14.70 8.74 1.26
C LEU A 61 -15.39 8.89 2.60
N ASP A 62 -16.32 9.85 2.75
CA ASP A 62 -17.06 10.03 4.01
C ASP A 62 -18.01 8.85 4.26
N ALA A 63 -18.67 8.36 3.21
CA ALA A 63 -19.51 7.17 3.29
C ALA A 63 -18.71 5.88 3.56
N LEU A 64 -17.46 5.80 3.06
CA LEU A 64 -16.60 4.63 3.24
C LEU A 64 -15.84 4.63 4.57
N ARG A 65 -15.67 5.79 5.21
CA ARG A 65 -14.88 5.93 6.45
C ARG A 65 -15.27 4.94 7.56
N PRO A 66 -16.57 4.77 7.92
CA PRO A 66 -16.95 3.84 8.98
C PRO A 66 -16.57 2.38 8.69
N VAL A 67 -16.58 1.97 7.41
CA VAL A 67 -16.16 0.62 6.99
C VAL A 67 -14.64 0.51 7.06
N ALA A 68 -13.91 1.51 6.56
CA ALA A 68 -12.46 1.53 6.60
C ALA A 68 -11.92 1.46 8.04
N ASP A 69 -12.53 2.21 8.96
CA ASP A 69 -12.17 2.21 10.38
C ASP A 69 -12.44 0.87 11.07
N LEU A 70 -13.39 0.09 10.54
CA LEU A 70 -13.74 -1.23 11.08
C LEU A 70 -12.82 -2.35 10.58
N VAL A 71 -12.42 -2.32 9.30
CA VAL A 71 -11.76 -3.46 8.64
C VAL A 71 -10.36 -3.16 8.11
N GLY A 72 -10.00 -1.90 7.97
CA GLY A 72 -8.71 -1.49 7.42
C GLY A 72 -7.64 -1.26 8.50
N PRO A 73 -6.35 -1.26 8.12
CA PRO A 73 -5.31 -0.81 9.02
C PRO A 73 -5.42 0.70 9.28
N SER A 74 -4.99 1.12 10.47
CA SER A 74 -4.90 2.55 10.79
C SER A 74 -3.73 3.20 10.03
N PRO A 75 -3.77 4.54 9.83
CA PRO A 75 -2.63 5.26 9.26
C PRO A 75 -1.34 5.06 10.06
N ASP A 76 -1.42 4.98 11.38
CA ASP A 76 -0.26 4.76 12.26
C ASP A 76 0.35 3.36 12.04
N GLU A 77 -0.48 2.35 11.81
CA GLU A 77 0.02 0.99 11.47
C GLU A 77 0.76 1.00 10.13
N VAL A 78 0.17 1.62 9.10
CA VAL A 78 0.78 1.69 7.77
C VAL A 78 2.08 2.51 7.78
N ALA A 79 2.19 3.51 8.64
CA ALA A 79 3.38 4.33 8.78
C ALA A 79 4.59 3.57 9.37
N GLN A 80 4.35 2.44 10.05
CA GLN A 80 5.43 1.62 10.63
C GLN A 80 6.13 0.82 9.54
N PRO A 81 7.42 1.03 9.28
CA PRO A 81 8.18 0.19 8.35
C PRO A 81 8.11 -1.28 8.77
N LEU A 82 8.08 -2.16 7.79
CA LEU A 82 8.20 -3.60 8.02
C LEU A 82 9.64 -4.03 7.72
N ASP A 83 10.30 -4.65 8.71
CA ASP A 83 11.62 -5.20 8.49
C ASP A 83 11.54 -6.37 7.48
N PRO A 84 12.43 -6.44 6.46
CA PRO A 84 12.48 -7.58 5.55
C PRO A 84 12.58 -8.95 6.24
N ALA A 85 13.16 -9.02 7.43
CA ALA A 85 13.20 -10.23 8.24
C ALA A 85 11.82 -10.68 8.75
N GLU A 86 10.84 -9.77 8.77
CA GLU A 86 9.46 -10.02 9.19
C GLU A 86 8.51 -10.28 8.00
N TYR A 87 9.02 -10.33 6.77
CA TYR A 87 8.17 -10.57 5.60
C TYR A 87 7.49 -11.94 5.67
N PRO A 88 6.18 -12.01 5.34
CA PRO A 88 5.44 -13.26 5.37
C PRO A 88 6.02 -14.28 4.38
N THR A 89 6.54 -15.40 4.87
CA THR A 89 7.11 -16.47 4.04
C THR A 89 6.05 -17.25 3.27
N ALA A 90 4.79 -17.16 3.67
CA ALA A 90 3.67 -17.80 3.00
C ALA A 90 3.06 -16.95 1.87
N SER A 91 3.52 -15.69 1.69
CA SER A 91 3.02 -14.79 0.67
C SER A 91 3.91 -14.78 -0.56
N THR A 92 3.28 -14.78 -1.73
CA THR A 92 3.94 -14.57 -3.03
C THR A 92 3.76 -13.12 -3.53
N CYS A 93 3.26 -12.23 -2.67
CA CYS A 93 3.05 -10.82 -3.02
C CYS A 93 4.37 -10.11 -3.33
N ASN A 94 4.41 -9.41 -4.46
CA ASN A 94 5.58 -8.67 -4.92
C ASN A 94 6.05 -7.56 -3.94
N ALA A 95 5.22 -7.14 -3.00
CA ALA A 95 5.61 -6.21 -1.93
C ALA A 95 6.71 -6.79 -1.02
N PHE A 96 6.84 -8.12 -0.96
CA PHE A 96 7.81 -8.83 -0.13
C PHE A 96 9.01 -9.38 -0.92
N ASP A 97 9.11 -9.03 -2.20
CA ASP A 97 10.27 -9.40 -3.01
C ASP A 97 11.48 -8.56 -2.60
N THR A 98 12.39 -9.20 -1.86
CA THR A 98 13.60 -8.57 -1.34
C THR A 98 14.55 -8.09 -2.44
N GLU A 99 14.55 -8.73 -3.62
CA GLU A 99 15.36 -8.28 -4.75
C GLU A 99 14.82 -6.96 -5.34
N GLN A 100 13.51 -6.82 -5.43
CA GLN A 100 12.89 -5.57 -5.87
C GLN A 100 13.04 -4.47 -4.81
N VAL A 101 12.89 -4.81 -3.53
CA VAL A 101 13.07 -3.85 -2.43
C VAL A 101 14.51 -3.33 -2.40
N MET A 102 15.51 -4.20 -2.50
CA MET A 102 16.93 -3.81 -2.50
C MET A 102 17.30 -2.93 -3.69
N ARG A 103 16.63 -3.06 -4.82
CA ARG A 103 16.83 -2.19 -6.01
C ARG A 103 16.11 -0.84 -5.90
N SER A 104 15.26 -0.66 -4.91
CA SER A 104 14.45 0.55 -4.73
C SER A 104 15.02 1.57 -3.74
N TRP A 105 16.21 1.30 -3.18
CA TRP A 105 16.94 2.19 -2.24
C TRP A 105 18.06 3.00 -2.90
#